data_c7fb323bcfc5855c52b4c5de4f6cc22f
#
_entry.id   c7fb323bcfc5855c52b4c5de4f6cc22f
#
_cell.length_a   1.000
_cell.length_b   1.000
_cell.length_c   1.000
_cell.angle_alpha   90.00
_cell.angle_beta   90.00
_cell.angle_gamma   90.00
#
_symmetry.space_group_name_H-M   'P 1'
#
loop_
_entity.id
_entity.type
_entity.pdbx_description
1 polymer ?
#
loop_
_entity_poly.entity_id
_entity_poly.type
_entity_poly.pdbx_seq_one_letter_code
_entity_poly.pdbx_strand_id
1 'polypeptide(L)'
;DFYGSGSSKTGHHTPLGSDRFKEGSAVSSIQALMNLGVKPEKIIIGAAFYIKTFKEVENINNGLDQNAVSSRSYNQINFEEVRSDFNFHWDASANAPYAYDSINKIFATFDDHKSIQLKSQYALEHNLGGIMFWQLMNDKKQNGLLKTMVDAIKEN
;
A
#
# COMPACT_ATOMS: atom_id res chain seq x y z
N ASP A 1 7.38 2.58 -2.62
CA ASP A 1 7.52 1.13 -2.63
C ASP A 1 8.58 0.67 -1.63
N PHE A 2 8.14 0.14 -0.49
CA PHE A 2 9.08 -0.42 0.50
C PHE A 2 9.54 -1.81 0.09
N TYR A 3 8.66 -2.58 -0.56
CA TYR A 3 8.95 -3.88 -1.16
C TYR A 3 8.65 -3.81 -2.66
N GLY A 4 9.67 -3.88 -3.46
CA GLY A 4 9.57 -3.69 -4.90
C GLY A 4 10.20 -4.80 -5.71
N SER A 5 10.28 -4.59 -7.02
CA SER A 5 11.07 -5.43 -7.90
C SER A 5 12.53 -5.38 -7.43
N GLY A 6 13.10 -6.51 -7.04
CA GLY A 6 14.44 -6.64 -6.44
C GLY A 6 14.44 -6.74 -4.92
N SER A 7 13.28 -6.61 -4.23
CA SER A 7 13.19 -7.04 -2.85
C SER A 7 13.21 -8.56 -2.78
N SER A 8 14.08 -9.10 -1.94
CA SER A 8 14.12 -10.54 -1.64
C SER A 8 13.08 -10.95 -0.59
N LYS A 9 12.31 -10.01 -0.05
CA LYS A 9 11.37 -10.26 1.05
C LYS A 9 9.94 -9.97 0.64
N THR A 10 9.02 -10.76 1.18
CA THR A 10 7.58 -10.53 1.10
C THR A 10 7.14 -9.52 2.16
N GLY A 11 6.39 -8.51 1.77
CA GLY A 11 5.86 -7.52 2.69
C GLY A 11 4.93 -6.53 2.01
N HIS A 12 4.35 -5.62 2.79
CA HIS A 12 3.53 -4.56 2.25
C HIS A 12 4.38 -3.58 1.44
N HIS A 13 4.09 -3.40 0.14
CA HIS A 13 4.86 -2.47 -0.67
C HIS A 13 4.52 -1.00 -0.42
N THR A 14 3.39 -0.72 0.25
CA THR A 14 2.92 0.65 0.51
C THR A 14 2.21 0.79 1.87
N PRO A 15 2.82 0.31 2.99
CA PRO A 15 2.19 0.42 4.31
C PRO A 15 2.24 1.86 4.82
N LEU A 16 1.18 2.31 5.48
CA LEU A 16 1.19 3.58 6.20
C LEU A 16 1.92 3.42 7.54
N GLY A 17 1.49 2.47 8.37
CA GLY A 17 2.07 2.17 9.66
C GLY A 17 3.19 1.13 9.60
N SER A 18 3.74 0.79 10.76
CA SER A 18 4.79 -0.22 10.85
C SER A 18 4.28 -1.58 10.40
N ASP A 19 4.92 -2.14 9.40
CA ASP A 19 4.72 -3.49 8.96
C ASP A 19 5.05 -4.47 10.10
N ARG A 20 4.38 -5.65 10.10
CA ARG A 20 4.64 -6.77 11.01
C ARG A 20 6.11 -7.26 10.96
N PHE A 21 6.79 -7.03 9.87
CA PHE A 21 8.20 -7.36 9.67
C PHE A 21 9.14 -6.27 10.18
N LYS A 22 8.61 -5.17 10.75
CA LYS A 22 9.35 -4.01 11.29
C LYS A 22 10.27 -3.34 10.26
N GLU A 23 9.91 -3.44 8.99
CA GLU A 23 10.64 -2.77 7.91
C GLU A 23 9.96 -1.43 7.55
N GLY A 24 10.42 -0.75 6.54
CA GLY A 24 10.00 0.62 6.26
C GLY A 24 8.49 0.82 6.10
N SER A 25 8.03 1.97 6.54
CA SER A 25 6.65 2.43 6.36
C SER A 25 6.62 3.92 6.02
N ALA A 26 5.50 4.42 5.54
CA ALA A 26 5.36 5.85 5.28
C ALA A 26 5.62 6.67 6.55
N VAL A 27 5.02 6.27 7.67
CA VAL A 27 5.21 6.94 8.98
C VAL A 27 6.68 6.95 9.40
N SER A 28 7.37 5.81 9.35
CA SER A 28 8.78 5.75 9.77
C SER A 28 9.69 6.58 8.86
N SER A 29 9.43 6.59 7.56
CA SER A 29 10.20 7.39 6.59
C SER A 29 9.96 8.88 6.76
N ILE A 30 8.72 9.30 6.98
CA ILE A 30 8.37 10.70 7.25
C ILE A 30 9.06 11.18 8.53
N GLN A 31 8.97 10.38 9.59
CA GLN A 31 9.63 10.72 10.86
C GLN A 31 11.15 10.84 10.71
N ALA A 32 11.78 9.94 9.94
CA ALA A 32 13.22 10.01 9.67
C ALA A 32 13.60 11.31 8.91
N LEU A 33 12.81 11.69 7.90
CA LEU A 33 13.02 12.94 7.17
C LEU A 33 12.85 14.17 8.06
N MET A 34 11.81 14.20 8.90
CA MET A 34 11.59 15.30 9.85
C MET A 34 12.72 15.41 10.87
N ASN A 35 13.24 14.29 11.38
CA ASN A 35 14.39 14.26 12.28
C ASN A 35 15.68 14.78 11.62
N LEU A 36 15.78 14.68 10.30
CA LEU A 36 16.86 15.28 9.51
C LEU A 36 16.62 16.76 9.17
N GLY A 37 15.54 17.35 9.66
CA GLY A 37 15.22 18.77 9.47
C GLY A 37 14.42 19.07 8.20
N VAL A 38 13.91 18.07 7.49
CA VAL A 38 12.99 18.29 6.37
C VAL A 38 11.65 18.76 6.93
N LYS A 39 11.18 19.90 6.44
CA LYS A 39 9.90 20.47 6.87
C LYS A 39 8.72 19.61 6.35
N PRO A 40 7.66 19.41 7.14
CA PRO A 40 6.51 18.59 6.74
C PRO A 40 5.90 18.99 5.40
N GLU A 41 5.77 20.26 5.12
CA GLU A 41 5.21 20.80 3.86
C GLU A 41 6.07 20.49 2.61
N LYS A 42 7.27 19.92 2.80
CA LYS A 42 8.13 19.42 1.71
C LYS A 42 8.04 17.92 1.51
N ILE A 43 7.31 17.22 2.34
CA ILE A 43 7.17 15.77 2.30
C ILE A 43 5.83 15.43 1.64
N ILE A 44 5.86 14.53 0.66
CA ILE A 44 4.68 14.05 -0.05
C ILE A 44 4.59 12.53 0.13
N ILE A 45 3.43 12.05 0.57
CA ILE A 45 3.15 10.61 0.70
C ILE A 45 2.83 10.02 -0.68
N GLY A 46 3.36 8.85 -0.99
CA GLY A 46 3.03 8.11 -2.22
C GLY A 46 1.96 7.06 -1.98
N ALA A 47 0.95 7.01 -2.84
CA ALA A 47 -0.07 5.98 -2.91
C ALA A 47 0.12 5.11 -4.15
N ALA A 48 -0.16 3.82 -4.03
CA ALA A 48 0.01 2.86 -5.11
C ALA A 48 -1.32 2.50 -5.76
N PHE A 49 -1.52 2.94 -7.01
CA PHE A 49 -2.68 2.52 -7.80
C PHE A 49 -2.36 1.25 -8.61
N TYR A 50 -1.65 0.34 -7.96
CA TYR A 50 -1.26 -0.96 -8.52
C TYR A 50 -1.04 -1.98 -7.40
N ILE A 51 -1.11 -3.26 -7.77
CA ILE A 51 -0.90 -4.40 -6.90
C ILE A 51 0.45 -5.01 -7.19
N LYS A 52 1.14 -5.47 -6.16
CA LYS A 52 2.28 -6.38 -6.27
C LYS A 52 1.91 -7.75 -5.76
N THR A 53 2.35 -8.79 -6.45
CA THR A 53 2.16 -10.18 -6.04
C THR A 53 3.50 -10.89 -5.90
N PHE A 54 3.56 -11.74 -4.89
CA PHE A 54 4.69 -12.62 -4.60
C PHE A 54 4.19 -14.06 -4.67
N LYS A 55 4.97 -14.95 -5.30
CA LYS A 55 4.67 -16.38 -5.38
C LYS A 55 5.52 -17.17 -4.38
N GLU A 56 5.14 -18.44 -4.19
CA GLU A 56 5.84 -19.37 -3.32
C GLU A 56 5.93 -18.92 -1.86
N VAL A 57 4.96 -18.10 -1.42
CA VAL A 57 4.88 -17.60 -0.05
C VAL A 57 4.25 -18.65 0.84
N GLU A 58 5.07 -19.46 1.49
CA GLU A 58 4.61 -20.54 2.38
C GLU A 58 3.95 -20.01 3.65
N ASN A 59 4.48 -18.92 4.19
CA ASN A 59 3.98 -18.32 5.42
C ASN A 59 4.13 -16.80 5.39
N ILE A 60 3.00 -16.11 5.40
CA ILE A 60 2.95 -14.63 5.40
C ILE A 60 3.57 -13.99 6.65
N ASN A 61 3.85 -14.76 7.70
CA ASN A 61 4.42 -14.24 8.94
C ASN A 61 5.97 -14.27 8.98
N ASN A 62 6.61 -14.94 8.04
CA ASN A 62 8.05 -15.21 8.12
C ASN A 62 8.92 -14.27 7.28
N GLY A 63 8.32 -13.34 6.52
CA GLY A 63 9.09 -12.38 5.72
C GLY A 63 10.13 -13.05 4.80
N LEU A 64 9.78 -14.20 4.23
CA LEU A 64 10.70 -15.03 3.45
C LEU A 64 11.21 -14.30 2.22
N ASP A 65 12.44 -14.63 1.83
CA ASP A 65 13.08 -14.15 0.61
C ASP A 65 12.28 -14.59 -0.62
N GLN A 66 11.46 -13.69 -1.13
CA GLN A 66 10.58 -13.90 -2.25
C GLN A 66 10.70 -12.75 -3.24
N ASN A 67 10.79 -13.06 -4.50
CA ASN A 67 10.79 -12.03 -5.53
C ASN A 67 9.35 -11.59 -5.86
N ALA A 68 9.13 -10.28 -5.97
CA ALA A 68 7.90 -9.77 -6.54
C ALA A 68 7.76 -10.29 -7.98
N VAL A 69 6.68 -11.02 -8.26
CA VAL A 69 6.55 -11.74 -9.52
C VAL A 69 5.81 -10.93 -10.57
N SER A 70 4.84 -10.12 -10.15
CA SER A 70 4.07 -9.29 -11.06
C SER A 70 3.54 -8.02 -10.40
N SER A 71 3.29 -7.02 -11.24
CA SER A 71 2.55 -5.82 -10.89
C SER A 71 1.38 -5.68 -11.87
N ARG A 72 0.20 -5.34 -11.36
CA ARG A 72 -1.00 -5.06 -12.16
C ARG A 72 -1.62 -3.74 -11.76
N SER A 73 -2.19 -3.03 -12.71
CA SER A 73 -2.95 -1.80 -12.44
C SER A 73 -4.18 -2.08 -11.58
N TYR A 74 -4.53 -1.15 -10.70
CA TYR A 74 -5.70 -1.27 -9.82
C TYR A 74 -7.01 -1.50 -10.60
N ASN A 75 -7.19 -0.83 -11.76
CA ASN A 75 -8.36 -0.98 -12.61
C ASN A 75 -8.49 -2.34 -13.31
N GLN A 76 -7.40 -3.12 -13.37
CA GLN A 76 -7.38 -4.47 -13.97
C GLN A 76 -7.78 -5.56 -12.97
N ILE A 77 -8.08 -5.18 -11.72
CA ILE A 77 -8.39 -6.14 -10.69
C ILE A 77 -9.89 -6.22 -10.52
N ASN A 78 -10.42 -7.38 -10.82
CA ASN A 78 -11.74 -7.75 -10.41
C ASN A 78 -11.69 -8.29 -8.98
N PHE A 79 -11.94 -7.42 -8.01
CA PHE A 79 -11.88 -7.80 -6.59
C PHE A 79 -12.92 -8.86 -6.21
N GLU A 80 -13.99 -9.03 -7.00
CA GLU A 80 -14.99 -10.08 -6.76
C GLU A 80 -14.49 -11.45 -7.21
N GLU A 81 -13.83 -11.52 -8.37
CA GLU A 81 -13.16 -12.74 -8.81
C GLU A 81 -11.99 -13.10 -7.89
N VAL A 82 -11.19 -12.12 -7.50
CA VAL A 82 -10.06 -12.33 -6.59
C VAL A 82 -10.54 -12.77 -5.20
N ARG A 83 -11.72 -12.33 -4.73
CA ARG A 83 -12.30 -12.76 -3.44
C ARG A 83 -12.74 -14.22 -3.41
N SER A 84 -12.99 -14.87 -4.55
CA SER A 84 -13.26 -16.31 -4.58
C SER A 84 -12.01 -17.14 -4.32
N ASP A 85 -10.84 -16.66 -4.74
CA ASP A 85 -9.58 -17.39 -4.74
C ASP A 85 -8.63 -16.94 -3.64
N PHE A 86 -8.77 -15.69 -3.18
CA PHE A 86 -7.92 -15.08 -2.17
C PHE A 86 -8.68 -14.71 -0.90
N ASN A 87 -8.09 -14.98 0.25
CA ASN A 87 -8.55 -14.41 1.50
C ASN A 87 -8.04 -12.98 1.66
N PHE A 88 -8.96 -12.02 1.72
CA PHE A 88 -8.66 -10.62 1.97
C PHE A 88 -8.49 -10.36 3.47
N HIS A 89 -7.46 -9.63 3.80
CA HIS A 89 -7.11 -9.29 5.17
C HIS A 89 -6.75 -7.82 5.29
N TRP A 90 -6.85 -7.32 6.51
CA TRP A 90 -6.35 -6.02 6.92
C TRP A 90 -5.26 -6.18 7.96
N ASP A 91 -4.07 -5.65 7.70
CA ASP A 91 -3.02 -5.56 8.70
C ASP A 91 -3.18 -4.24 9.47
N ALA A 92 -3.64 -4.34 10.72
CA ALA A 92 -3.90 -3.17 11.54
C ALA A 92 -2.62 -2.42 11.94
N SER A 93 -1.49 -3.09 12.03
CA SER A 93 -0.21 -2.46 12.36
C SER A 93 0.35 -1.68 11.17
N ALA A 94 0.26 -2.26 9.98
CA ALA A 94 0.69 -1.64 8.74
C ALA A 94 -0.30 -0.59 8.21
N ASN A 95 -1.56 -0.61 8.68
CA ASN A 95 -2.68 0.12 8.08
C ASN A 95 -2.76 -0.14 6.57
N ALA A 96 -2.68 -1.40 6.19
CA ALA A 96 -2.62 -1.83 4.80
C ALA A 96 -3.43 -3.10 4.55
N PRO A 97 -4.12 -3.19 3.39
CA PRO A 97 -4.77 -4.41 2.95
C PRO A 97 -3.76 -5.38 2.33
N TYR A 98 -4.08 -6.65 2.39
CA TYR A 98 -3.41 -7.69 1.63
C TYR A 98 -4.36 -8.83 1.31
N ALA A 99 -3.97 -9.68 0.36
CA ALA A 99 -4.69 -10.89 0.05
C ALA A 99 -3.71 -12.08 0.00
N TYR A 100 -4.17 -13.24 0.41
CA TYR A 100 -3.36 -14.45 0.43
C TYR A 100 -4.14 -15.65 -0.10
N ASP A 101 -3.58 -16.30 -1.10
CA ASP A 101 -4.02 -17.58 -1.61
C ASP A 101 -3.12 -18.68 -1.02
N SER A 102 -3.66 -19.42 -0.07
CA SER A 102 -2.93 -20.49 0.63
C SER A 102 -2.72 -21.74 -0.23
N ILE A 103 -3.51 -21.93 -1.28
CA ILE A 103 -3.42 -23.07 -2.20
C ILE A 103 -2.27 -22.83 -3.19
N ASN A 104 -2.28 -21.69 -3.86
CA ASN A 104 -1.28 -21.33 -4.86
C ASN A 104 -0.07 -20.61 -4.27
N LYS A 105 -0.06 -20.38 -2.94
CA LYS A 105 1.03 -19.70 -2.22
C LYS A 105 1.33 -18.30 -2.78
N ILE A 106 0.28 -17.52 -3.06
CA ILE A 106 0.40 -16.18 -3.60
C ILE A 106 0.02 -15.14 -2.54
N PHE A 107 0.92 -14.21 -2.26
CA PHE A 107 0.65 -13.02 -1.45
C PHE A 107 0.50 -11.80 -2.36
N ALA A 108 -0.55 -11.02 -2.15
CA ALA A 108 -0.81 -9.79 -2.88
C ALA A 108 -0.91 -8.60 -1.91
N THR A 109 -0.24 -7.50 -2.24
CA THR A 109 -0.25 -6.26 -1.47
C THR A 109 -0.63 -5.09 -2.37
N PHE A 110 -1.43 -4.16 -1.85
CA PHE A 110 -2.04 -3.09 -2.63
C PHE A 110 -2.53 -1.95 -1.72
N ASP A 111 -2.97 -0.85 -2.31
CA ASP A 111 -3.82 0.13 -1.67
C ASP A 111 -5.29 -0.13 -2.02
N ASP A 112 -6.18 0.11 -1.06
CA ASP A 112 -7.63 0.12 -1.22
C ASP A 112 -8.23 1.47 -0.75
N HIS A 113 -9.55 1.60 -0.79
CA HIS A 113 -10.22 2.82 -0.35
C HIS A 113 -9.88 3.19 1.10
N LYS A 114 -9.80 2.20 2.00
CA LYS A 114 -9.52 2.44 3.41
C LYS A 114 -8.07 2.90 3.62
N SER A 115 -7.09 2.26 3.00
CA SER A 115 -5.69 2.66 3.12
C SER A 115 -5.42 4.04 2.51
N ILE A 116 -6.07 4.36 1.37
CA ILE A 116 -6.00 5.69 0.74
C ILE A 116 -6.61 6.76 1.64
N GLN A 117 -7.76 6.50 2.24
CA GLN A 117 -8.39 7.44 3.19
C GLN A 117 -7.44 7.73 4.36
N LEU A 118 -6.88 6.68 4.98
CA LEU A 118 -5.94 6.84 6.11
C LEU A 118 -4.67 7.60 5.71
N LYS A 119 -4.10 7.35 4.53
CA LYS A 119 -2.94 8.08 4.04
C LYS A 119 -3.25 9.56 3.79
N SER A 120 -4.44 9.86 3.24
CA SER A 120 -4.88 11.23 2.99
C SER A 120 -5.09 11.98 4.30
N GLN A 121 -5.76 11.36 5.27
CA GLN A 121 -5.95 11.92 6.61
C GLN A 121 -4.62 12.17 7.31
N TYR A 122 -3.70 11.20 7.27
CA TYR A 122 -2.37 11.33 7.85
C TYR A 122 -1.59 12.52 7.25
N ALA A 123 -1.67 12.72 5.95
CA ALA A 123 -1.01 13.85 5.28
C ALA A 123 -1.56 15.20 5.78
N LEU A 124 -2.89 15.31 5.98
CA LEU A 124 -3.52 16.52 6.51
C LEU A 124 -3.18 16.75 7.97
N GLU A 125 -3.33 15.74 8.83
CA GLU A 125 -3.08 15.84 10.26
C GLU A 125 -1.64 16.23 10.61
N HIS A 126 -0.69 15.84 9.75
CA HIS A 126 0.74 16.12 9.95
C HIS A 126 1.25 17.29 9.09
N ASN A 127 0.35 18.05 8.45
CA ASN A 127 0.68 19.22 7.61
C ASN A 127 1.73 18.87 6.54
N LEU A 128 1.65 17.69 5.94
CA LEU A 128 2.53 17.31 4.85
C LEU A 128 2.23 18.12 3.58
N GLY A 129 3.17 18.16 2.65
CA GLY A 129 3.01 18.84 1.36
C GLY A 129 1.91 18.25 0.48
N GLY A 130 1.45 17.03 0.79
CA GLY A 130 0.32 16.39 0.13
C GLY A 130 0.47 14.88 -0.02
N ILE A 131 -0.37 14.34 -0.88
CA ILE A 131 -0.35 12.94 -1.29
C ILE A 131 -0.27 12.86 -2.82
N MET A 132 0.59 12.02 -3.33
CA MET A 132 0.72 11.70 -4.75
C MET A 132 0.34 10.25 -5.00
N PHE A 133 0.11 9.89 -6.23
CA PHE A 133 -0.19 8.51 -6.60
C PHE A 133 0.47 8.12 -7.93
N TRP A 134 0.78 6.87 -8.07
CA TRP A 134 1.23 6.29 -9.32
C TRP A 134 0.28 5.18 -9.75
N GLN A 135 -0.42 5.29 -10.88
CA GLN A 135 -0.59 6.46 -11.74
C GLN A 135 -2.06 6.57 -12.17
N LEU A 136 -2.47 7.71 -12.73
CA LEU A 136 -3.87 7.97 -13.09
C LEU A 136 -4.47 6.92 -14.02
N MET A 137 -3.70 6.42 -15.00
CA MET A 137 -4.16 5.40 -15.94
C MET A 137 -4.44 4.04 -15.29
N ASN A 138 -3.98 3.85 -14.05
CA ASN A 138 -4.20 2.62 -13.29
C ASN A 138 -5.48 2.65 -12.46
N ASP A 139 -6.11 3.81 -12.31
CA ASP A 139 -7.30 3.96 -11.49
C ASP A 139 -8.57 3.52 -12.21
N LYS A 140 -9.60 3.20 -11.46
CA LYS A 140 -10.95 2.96 -12.00
C LYS A 140 -11.60 4.27 -12.37
N LYS A 141 -12.26 4.34 -13.54
CA LYS A 141 -12.98 5.53 -14.01
C LYS A 141 -14.12 5.95 -13.09
N GLN A 142 -14.74 4.98 -12.42
CA GLN A 142 -15.83 5.21 -11.46
C GLN A 142 -15.47 4.56 -10.13
N ASN A 143 -15.73 5.27 -9.03
CA ASN A 143 -15.40 4.81 -7.67
C ASN A 143 -13.95 4.34 -7.53
N GLY A 144 -13.01 5.07 -8.15
CA GLY A 144 -11.59 4.81 -8.05
C GLY A 144 -10.96 5.37 -6.79
N LEU A 145 -9.70 5.04 -6.59
CA LEU A 145 -8.92 5.47 -5.43
C LEU A 145 -8.70 6.99 -5.41
N LEU A 146 -8.59 7.63 -6.59
CA LEU A 146 -8.48 9.08 -6.69
C LEU A 146 -9.70 9.80 -6.11
N LYS A 147 -10.91 9.25 -6.36
CA LYS A 147 -12.12 9.81 -5.76
C LYS A 147 -12.05 9.77 -4.24
N THR A 148 -11.65 8.65 -3.67
CA THR A 148 -11.49 8.51 -2.21
C THR A 148 -10.46 9.49 -1.65
N MET A 149 -9.34 9.67 -2.34
CA MET A 149 -8.31 10.63 -1.96
C MET A 149 -8.86 12.06 -1.92
N VAL A 150 -9.60 12.46 -2.97
CA VAL A 150 -10.22 13.80 -3.05
C VAL A 150 -11.29 14.00 -1.98
N ASP A 151 -12.13 12.99 -1.76
CA ASP A 151 -13.19 13.06 -0.74
C ASP A 151 -12.57 13.22 0.67
N ALA A 152 -11.57 12.41 1.01
CA ALA A 152 -10.89 12.48 2.30
C ALA A 152 -10.20 13.85 2.56
N ILE A 153 -9.76 14.54 1.51
CA ILE A 153 -9.16 15.89 1.63
C ILE A 153 -10.25 16.97 1.83
N LYS A 154 -11.43 16.78 1.25
CA LYS A 154 -12.52 17.79 1.32
C LYS A 154 -13.35 17.71 2.59
N GLU A 155 -13.40 16.56 3.24
CA GLU A 155 -14.17 16.33 4.46
C GLU A 155 -13.51 16.90 5.73
N ASN A 156 -12.30 17.44 5.62
CA ASN A 156 -11.55 18.13 6.65
C ASN A 156 -11.38 19.63 6.33
#